data_dbe3a03bcf93bf390ef660d339e1f375
#
_entry.id   dbe3a03bcf93bf390ef660d339e1f375
#
_cell.length_a   1.000
_cell.length_b   1.000
_cell.length_c   1.000
_cell.angle_alpha   90.00
_cell.angle_beta   90.00
_cell.angle_gamma   90.00
#
_symmetry.space_group_name_H-M   'P 1'
#
loop_
_entity.id
_entity.type
_entity.pdbx_description
1 polymer ?
#
loop_
_entity_poly.entity_id
_entity_poly.type
_entity_poly.pdbx_seq_one_letter_code
_entity_poly.pdbx_strand_id
1 'polypeptide(L)'
;MMRSLFSGVSGIRAHQTRMDVIGNNIANVNTVAYKSQSMTFNEVFYQTTQTATGPNATTGRGGTNAKQIGLGSSVGAISTSITSEGSTERTDNATDLAITGANAFFIVSSGGETFFTRAGNFTRDEAGALVTQSGANVMGWQVNPETGEVVKDKVSKLYLESADTKYTMPEKTTGLTLTGNINSSSDEGTTAT
;
A
#
# COMPACT_ATOMS: atom_id res chain seq x y z
N MET A 1 7.61 48.91 6.76
CA MET A 1 6.26 48.33 6.92
C MET A 1 5.88 47.39 5.76
N MET A 2 6.16 47.74 4.50
CA MET A 2 5.82 46.89 3.33
C MET A 2 6.45 45.48 3.42
N ARG A 3 7.69 45.31 3.89
CA ARG A 3 8.39 44.03 4.00
C ARG A 3 7.70 43.05 4.96
N SER A 4 7.26 43.54 6.12
CA SER A 4 6.55 42.72 7.11
C SER A 4 5.20 42.23 6.59
N LEU A 5 4.52 43.03 5.78
CA LEU A 5 3.29 42.62 5.10
C LEU A 5 3.54 41.51 4.07
N PHE A 6 4.58 41.66 3.23
CA PHE A 6 4.94 40.61 2.26
C PHE A 6 5.40 39.31 2.93
N SER A 7 6.18 39.40 4.01
CA SER A 7 6.57 38.24 4.82
C SER A 7 5.35 37.56 5.43
N GLY A 8 4.40 38.32 5.97
CA GLY A 8 3.13 37.80 6.49
C GLY A 8 2.28 37.11 5.41
N VAL A 9 2.16 37.73 4.23
CA VAL A 9 1.39 37.15 3.11
C VAL A 9 2.05 35.86 2.61
N SER A 10 3.38 35.79 2.53
CA SER A 10 4.07 34.55 2.13
C SER A 10 3.81 33.42 3.14
N GLY A 11 3.84 33.73 4.44
CA GLY A 11 3.53 32.78 5.50
C GLY A 11 2.09 32.26 5.41
N ILE A 12 1.11 33.17 5.21
CA ILE A 12 -0.31 32.77 5.07
C ILE A 12 -0.48 31.85 3.87
N ARG A 13 0.08 32.17 2.72
CA ARG A 13 0.00 31.31 1.51
C ARG A 13 0.63 29.94 1.74
N ALA A 14 1.78 29.88 2.38
CA ALA A 14 2.44 28.61 2.68
C ALA A 14 1.59 27.77 3.68
N HIS A 15 0.98 28.40 4.69
CA HIS A 15 0.07 27.70 5.60
C HIS A 15 -1.24 27.29 4.94
N GLN A 16 -1.76 28.07 3.99
CA GLN A 16 -2.93 27.67 3.18
C GLN A 16 -2.64 26.38 2.42
N THR A 17 -1.52 26.29 1.71
CA THR A 17 -1.11 25.05 1.02
C THR A 17 -0.97 23.87 2.00
N ARG A 18 -0.43 24.10 3.20
CA ARG A 18 -0.36 23.07 4.25
C ARG A 18 -1.75 22.59 4.68
N MET A 19 -2.69 23.50 4.82
CA MET A 19 -4.09 23.15 5.16
C MET A 19 -4.74 22.34 4.05
N ASP A 20 -4.45 22.62 2.78
CA ASP A 20 -4.94 21.84 1.64
C ASP A 20 -4.41 20.39 1.69
N VAL A 21 -3.12 20.21 2.01
CA VAL A 21 -2.52 18.87 2.19
C VAL A 21 -3.15 18.12 3.38
N ILE A 22 -3.35 18.80 4.51
CA ILE A 22 -4.00 18.22 5.70
C ILE A 22 -5.46 17.86 5.38
N GLY A 23 -6.18 18.72 4.70
CA GLY A 23 -7.56 18.49 4.26
C GLY A 23 -7.67 17.25 3.37
N ASN A 24 -6.75 17.10 2.43
CA ASN A 24 -6.68 15.91 1.59
C ASN A 24 -6.39 14.63 2.40
N ASN A 25 -5.48 14.67 3.38
CA ASN A 25 -5.21 13.53 4.26
C ASN A 25 -6.45 13.14 5.07
N ILE A 26 -7.19 14.13 5.59
CA ILE A 26 -8.42 13.88 6.37
C ILE A 26 -9.52 13.32 5.46
N ALA A 27 -9.69 13.87 4.26
CA ALA A 27 -10.69 13.39 3.30
C ALA A 27 -10.47 11.93 2.90
N ASN A 28 -9.23 11.49 2.88
CA ASN A 28 -8.84 10.14 2.46
C ASN A 28 -8.51 9.20 3.63
N VAL A 29 -8.90 9.53 4.87
CA VAL A 29 -8.60 8.69 6.05
C VAL A 29 -9.18 7.28 5.94
N ASN A 30 -10.34 7.13 5.28
CA ASN A 30 -11.00 5.85 5.03
C ASN A 30 -10.72 5.27 3.64
N THR A 31 -9.81 5.86 2.88
CA THR A 31 -9.43 5.34 1.57
C THR A 31 -8.42 4.21 1.73
N VAL A 32 -8.75 3.01 1.23
CA VAL A 32 -7.86 1.84 1.29
C VAL A 32 -6.56 2.12 0.55
N ALA A 33 -5.43 1.77 1.18
CA ALA A 33 -4.08 1.98 0.67
C ALA A 33 -3.68 3.45 0.43
N TYR A 34 -4.41 4.42 0.96
CA TYR A 34 -4.01 5.83 0.92
C TYR A 34 -2.66 6.04 1.62
N LYS A 35 -1.83 6.88 1.05
CA LYS A 35 -0.54 7.28 1.63
C LYS A 35 -0.56 8.75 2.00
N SER A 36 -0.38 9.02 3.30
CA SER A 36 -0.40 10.38 3.81
C SER A 36 0.69 11.26 3.19
N GLN A 37 0.35 12.50 2.97
CA GLN A 37 1.27 13.52 2.48
C GLN A 37 1.69 14.44 3.62
N SER A 38 2.95 14.84 3.61
CA SER A 38 3.49 15.83 4.52
C SER A 38 4.15 16.96 3.74
N MET A 39 4.06 18.17 4.29
CA MET A 39 4.62 19.35 3.68
C MET A 39 5.65 19.98 4.60
N THR A 40 6.80 20.36 4.03
CA THR A 40 7.87 21.08 4.71
C THR A 40 7.92 22.54 4.24
N PHE A 41 8.43 23.41 5.10
CA PHE A 41 8.63 24.82 4.80
C PHE A 41 10.11 25.08 4.57
N ASN A 42 10.40 26.01 3.66
CA ASN A 42 11.72 26.58 3.47
C ASN A 42 11.67 28.06 3.83
N GLU A 43 12.74 28.56 4.44
CA GLU A 43 12.92 29.98 4.67
C GLU A 43 13.35 30.67 3.36
N VAL A 44 12.82 31.86 3.14
CA VAL A 44 13.25 32.73 2.06
C VAL A 44 14.51 33.50 2.50
N PHE A 45 15.25 34.05 1.58
CA PHE A 45 16.52 34.76 1.83
C PHE A 45 16.43 35.81 2.95
N TYR A 46 17.56 36.00 3.63
CA TYR A 46 17.77 37.11 4.58
C TYR A 46 18.26 38.34 3.87
N GLN A 47 17.79 39.49 4.31
CA GLN A 47 18.38 40.78 3.96
C GLN A 47 19.27 41.25 5.10
N THR A 48 20.56 41.46 4.81
CA THR A 48 21.50 42.01 5.76
C THR A 48 21.31 43.53 5.84
N THR A 49 20.95 44.04 7.01
CA THR A 49 20.78 45.48 7.28
C THR A 49 22.07 46.11 7.84
N GLN A 50 22.88 45.30 8.47
CA GLN A 50 24.18 45.71 9.00
C GLN A 50 25.17 44.55 8.87
N THR A 51 26.32 44.79 8.32
CA THR A 51 27.42 43.81 8.22
C THR A 51 28.13 43.66 9.56
N ALA A 52 28.67 42.46 9.83
CA ALA A 52 29.52 42.24 10.99
C ALA A 52 30.81 43.04 10.88
N THR A 53 31.29 43.57 12.00
CA THR A 53 32.62 44.22 12.09
C THR A 53 33.46 43.47 13.11
N GLY A 54 34.73 43.25 12.77
CA GLY A 54 35.71 42.65 13.68
C GLY A 54 36.07 43.56 14.84
N PRO A 55 36.66 43.01 15.92
CA PRO A 55 37.20 43.81 17.01
C PRO A 55 38.40 44.65 16.52
N ASN A 56 38.48 45.88 16.94
CA ASN A 56 39.57 46.76 16.64
C ASN A 56 40.42 47.00 17.91
N ALA A 57 41.61 46.40 17.93
CA ALA A 57 42.53 46.47 19.05
C ALA A 57 43.06 47.90 19.32
N THR A 58 43.14 48.74 18.26
CA THR A 58 43.67 50.11 18.37
C THR A 58 42.69 51.06 19.07
N THR A 59 41.38 50.84 18.90
CA THR A 59 40.33 51.69 19.50
C THR A 59 39.66 51.04 20.73
N GLY A 60 40.03 49.83 21.12
CA GLY A 60 39.45 49.07 22.20
C GLY A 60 37.96 48.70 21.98
N ARG A 61 37.46 48.80 20.72
CA ARG A 61 36.08 48.44 20.39
C ARG A 61 35.93 46.95 20.08
N GLY A 62 34.95 46.33 20.76
CA GLY A 62 34.54 44.97 20.42
C GLY A 62 33.88 44.87 19.04
N GLY A 63 33.91 43.68 18.44
CA GLY A 63 33.20 43.40 17.20
C GLY A 63 31.68 43.44 17.34
N THR A 64 30.96 43.74 16.28
CA THR A 64 29.49 43.69 16.23
C THR A 64 29.03 42.63 15.26
N ASN A 65 28.00 41.85 15.65
CA ASN A 65 27.40 40.83 14.80
C ASN A 65 26.55 41.46 13.68
N ALA A 66 26.42 40.74 12.57
CA ALA A 66 25.53 41.12 11.48
C ALA A 66 24.08 41.17 11.96
N LYS A 67 23.31 42.14 11.46
CA LYS A 67 21.86 42.19 11.64
C LYS A 67 21.19 41.81 10.34
N GLN A 68 20.35 40.78 10.39
CA GLN A 68 19.66 40.24 9.22
C GLN A 68 18.16 40.18 9.50
N ILE A 69 17.36 40.40 8.47
CA ILE A 69 15.90 40.33 8.51
C ILE A 69 15.47 39.30 7.47
N GLY A 70 14.72 38.27 7.90
CA GLY A 70 14.13 37.27 7.01
C GLY A 70 13.01 37.86 6.17
N LEU A 71 12.85 37.37 4.94
CA LEU A 71 11.85 37.84 3.98
C LEU A 71 10.57 36.99 3.94
N GLY A 72 10.48 35.97 4.77
CA GLY A 72 9.31 35.12 4.90
C GLY A 72 9.60 33.62 4.69
N SER A 73 8.56 32.86 4.45
CA SER A 73 8.63 31.41 4.21
C SER A 73 8.00 31.02 2.88
N SER A 74 8.48 29.91 2.34
CA SER A 74 7.95 29.29 1.13
C SER A 74 7.66 27.82 1.36
N VAL A 75 6.89 27.21 0.47
CA VAL A 75 6.69 25.75 0.44
C VAL A 75 8.01 25.10 0.02
N GLY A 76 8.50 24.18 0.84
CA GLY A 76 9.72 23.44 0.54
C GLY A 76 9.41 22.23 -0.34
N ALA A 77 8.80 21.21 0.23
CA ALA A 77 8.44 19.99 -0.48
C ALA A 77 7.12 19.43 0.05
N ILE A 78 6.39 18.76 -0.82
CA ILE A 78 5.25 17.91 -0.45
C ILE A 78 5.67 16.48 -0.73
N SER A 79 5.85 15.68 0.31
CA SER A 79 6.31 14.30 0.23
C SER A 79 5.19 13.33 0.62
N THR A 80 5.09 12.24 -0.14
CA THR A 80 4.15 11.16 0.14
C THR A 80 4.88 10.02 0.87
N SER A 81 4.31 9.52 1.95
CA SER A 81 4.88 8.45 2.79
C SER A 81 4.62 7.09 2.16
N ILE A 82 5.33 6.74 1.07
CA ILE A 82 5.12 5.50 0.30
C ILE A 82 5.61 4.27 1.06
N THR A 83 6.75 4.37 1.74
CA THR A 83 7.42 3.26 2.42
C THR A 83 6.82 2.91 3.79
N SER A 84 6.05 3.82 4.37
CA SER A 84 5.40 3.58 5.66
C SER A 84 4.28 2.57 5.50
N GLU A 85 4.31 1.51 6.30
CA GLU A 85 3.20 0.58 6.42
C GLU A 85 2.04 1.23 7.18
N GLY A 86 0.82 0.96 6.74
CA GLY A 86 -0.39 1.33 7.46
C GLY A 86 -0.77 0.26 8.48
N SER A 87 -1.80 0.54 9.25
CA SER A 87 -2.45 -0.46 10.09
C SER A 87 -3.35 -1.35 9.23
N THR A 88 -3.35 -2.64 9.52
CA THR A 88 -4.30 -3.58 8.91
C THR A 88 -5.66 -3.43 9.57
N GLU A 89 -6.71 -3.43 8.76
CA GLU A 89 -8.10 -3.42 9.20
C GLU A 89 -8.72 -4.79 8.97
N ARG A 90 -9.55 -5.24 9.91
CA ARG A 90 -10.31 -6.49 9.76
C ARG A 90 -11.65 -6.19 9.11
N THR A 91 -11.89 -6.75 7.94
CA THR A 91 -13.12 -6.54 7.15
C THR A 91 -14.10 -7.71 7.18
N ASP A 92 -13.68 -8.88 7.72
CA ASP A 92 -14.41 -10.15 7.72
C ASP A 92 -14.83 -10.63 6.30
N ASN A 93 -14.18 -10.11 5.27
CA ASN A 93 -14.35 -10.51 3.88
C ASN A 93 -13.18 -11.38 3.43
N ALA A 94 -13.46 -12.57 2.91
CA ALA A 94 -12.41 -13.54 2.53
C ALA A 94 -11.55 -13.11 1.34
N THR A 95 -12.04 -12.18 0.52
CA THR A 95 -11.32 -11.67 -0.66
C THR A 95 -10.45 -10.45 -0.37
N ASP A 96 -10.56 -9.88 0.83
CA ASP A 96 -9.74 -8.74 1.22
C ASP A 96 -8.38 -9.21 1.71
N LEU A 97 -7.34 -8.72 1.09
CA LEU A 97 -5.96 -9.11 1.34
C LEU A 97 -5.12 -7.92 1.76
N ALA A 98 -4.33 -8.07 2.81
CA ALA A 98 -3.36 -7.08 3.23
C ALA A 98 -1.93 -7.59 3.01
N ILE A 99 -1.08 -6.75 2.46
CA ILE A 99 0.36 -7.03 2.35
C ILE A 99 1.05 -6.53 3.61
N THR A 100 1.66 -7.44 4.35
CA THR A 100 2.58 -7.14 5.43
C THR A 100 4.00 -7.13 4.87
N GLY A 101 4.60 -5.96 4.76
CA GLY A 101 5.94 -5.80 4.21
C GLY A 101 6.08 -4.55 3.34
N ALA A 102 7.15 -3.78 3.56
CA ALA A 102 7.31 -2.45 2.96
C ALA A 102 7.46 -2.47 1.42
N ASN A 103 7.93 -3.56 0.83
CA ASN A 103 8.41 -3.59 -0.56
C ASN A 103 7.59 -4.49 -1.50
N ALA A 104 6.36 -4.85 -1.14
CA ALA A 104 5.51 -5.68 -1.98
C ALA A 104 4.27 -4.92 -2.47
N PHE A 105 3.81 -5.27 -3.68
CA PHE A 105 2.62 -4.71 -4.30
C PHE A 105 1.82 -5.82 -4.98
N PHE A 106 0.52 -5.65 -5.03
CA PHE A 106 -0.33 -6.46 -5.91
C PHE A 106 -0.15 -6.01 -7.35
N ILE A 107 -0.08 -6.98 -8.26
CA ILE A 107 -0.01 -6.75 -9.69
C ILE A 107 -1.43 -6.83 -10.24
N VAL A 108 -1.87 -5.79 -10.93
CA VAL A 108 -3.18 -5.74 -11.56
C VAL A 108 -3.04 -5.40 -13.03
N SER A 109 -3.89 -5.98 -13.87
CA SER A 109 -3.90 -5.70 -15.30
C SER A 109 -5.24 -5.15 -15.73
N SER A 110 -5.20 -4.03 -16.45
CA SER A 110 -6.37 -3.40 -17.07
C SER A 110 -6.04 -3.03 -18.50
N GLY A 111 -6.87 -3.48 -19.47
CA GLY A 111 -6.68 -3.13 -20.87
C GLY A 111 -5.37 -3.63 -21.52
N GLY A 112 -4.68 -4.62 -20.89
CA GLY A 112 -3.39 -5.13 -21.37
C GLY A 112 -2.17 -4.43 -20.74
N GLU A 113 -2.38 -3.38 -19.96
CA GLU A 113 -1.34 -2.73 -19.18
C GLU A 113 -1.28 -3.28 -17.76
N THR A 114 -0.09 -3.24 -17.17
CA THR A 114 0.17 -3.75 -15.82
C THR A 114 0.38 -2.58 -14.87
N PHE A 115 -0.36 -2.59 -13.77
CA PHE A 115 -0.27 -1.60 -12.70
C PHE A 115 0.06 -2.28 -11.37
N PHE A 116 0.61 -1.51 -10.45
CA PHE A 116 0.94 -1.96 -9.10
C PHE A 116 0.08 -1.21 -8.08
N THR A 117 -0.54 -1.95 -7.17
CA THR A 117 -1.37 -1.37 -6.13
C THR A 117 -1.11 -2.01 -4.78
N ARG A 118 -1.39 -1.28 -3.71
CA ARG A 118 -1.47 -1.85 -2.35
C ARG A 118 -2.90 -2.03 -1.86
N ALA A 119 -3.88 -1.53 -2.60
CA ALA A 119 -5.27 -1.77 -2.28
C ALA A 119 -5.58 -3.25 -2.47
N GLY A 120 -6.01 -3.91 -1.40
CA GLY A 120 -6.30 -5.34 -1.36
C GLY A 120 -7.78 -5.66 -1.25
N ASN A 121 -8.65 -4.69 -1.46
CA ASN A 121 -10.10 -4.85 -1.46
C ASN A 121 -10.56 -5.43 -2.81
N PHE A 122 -10.41 -6.73 -2.95
CA PHE A 122 -10.74 -7.43 -4.18
C PHE A 122 -12.15 -8.01 -4.13
N THR A 123 -12.74 -8.16 -5.30
CA THR A 123 -14.02 -8.82 -5.49
C THR A 123 -13.86 -9.96 -6.48
N ARG A 124 -14.81 -10.91 -6.43
CA ARG A 124 -14.84 -12.01 -7.38
C ARG A 124 -15.75 -11.63 -8.55
N ASP A 125 -15.27 -11.83 -9.76
CA ASP A 125 -16.04 -11.72 -10.99
C ASP A 125 -16.92 -12.98 -11.21
N GLU A 126 -17.87 -12.90 -12.13
CA GLU A 126 -18.75 -14.01 -12.53
C GLU A 126 -17.96 -15.23 -13.04
N ALA A 127 -16.83 -14.97 -13.69
CA ALA A 127 -15.90 -16.02 -14.13
C ALA A 127 -15.03 -16.62 -13.02
N GLY A 128 -15.18 -16.19 -11.76
CA GLY A 128 -14.38 -16.64 -10.63
C GLY A 128 -13.00 -16.00 -10.52
N ALA A 129 -12.70 -15.01 -11.37
CA ALA A 129 -11.45 -14.27 -11.31
C ALA A 129 -11.46 -13.21 -10.20
N LEU A 130 -10.29 -12.95 -9.63
CA LEU A 130 -10.11 -11.89 -8.63
C LEU A 130 -9.90 -10.55 -9.36
N VAL A 131 -10.76 -9.57 -9.05
CA VAL A 131 -10.74 -8.25 -9.68
C VAL A 131 -10.76 -7.15 -8.63
N THR A 132 -10.22 -5.99 -9.01
CA THR A 132 -10.36 -4.76 -8.21
C THR A 132 -11.74 -4.16 -8.38
N GLN A 133 -12.13 -3.21 -7.53
CA GLN A 133 -13.39 -2.47 -7.67
C GLN A 133 -13.52 -1.72 -9.00
N SER A 134 -12.40 -1.38 -9.64
CA SER A 134 -12.36 -0.76 -10.98
C SER A 134 -12.43 -1.76 -12.13
N GLY A 135 -12.52 -3.07 -11.86
CA GLY A 135 -12.59 -4.12 -12.89
C GLY A 135 -11.22 -4.56 -13.44
N ALA A 136 -10.11 -4.15 -12.83
CA ALA A 136 -8.80 -4.65 -13.22
C ALA A 136 -8.56 -6.05 -12.64
N ASN A 137 -8.04 -6.97 -13.46
CA ASN A 137 -7.75 -8.34 -13.05
C ASN A 137 -6.51 -8.39 -12.17
N VAL A 138 -6.56 -9.12 -11.06
CA VAL A 138 -5.40 -9.40 -10.23
C VAL A 138 -4.56 -10.48 -10.91
N MET A 139 -3.27 -10.23 -11.01
CA MET A 139 -2.31 -11.11 -11.67
C MET A 139 -1.45 -11.83 -10.65
N GLY A 140 -1.13 -13.08 -10.92
CA GLY A 140 -0.29 -13.89 -10.05
C GLY A 140 0.05 -15.24 -10.67
N TRP A 141 0.62 -16.13 -9.88
CA TRP A 141 0.89 -17.50 -10.25
C TRP A 141 -0.28 -18.40 -9.88
N GLN A 142 -0.71 -19.20 -10.82
CA GLN A 142 -1.75 -20.19 -10.61
C GLN A 142 -1.20 -21.42 -9.87
N VAL A 143 -2.05 -22.08 -9.13
CA VAL A 143 -1.77 -23.39 -8.53
C VAL A 143 -2.19 -24.47 -9.51
N ASN A 144 -1.34 -25.48 -9.74
CA ASN A 144 -1.73 -26.64 -10.49
C ASN A 144 -2.76 -27.46 -9.68
N PRO A 145 -3.97 -27.71 -10.21
CA PRO A 145 -5.01 -28.42 -9.48
C PRO A 145 -4.65 -29.89 -9.17
N GLU A 146 -3.76 -30.51 -9.96
CA GLU A 146 -3.37 -31.91 -9.77
C GLU A 146 -2.27 -32.09 -8.70
N THR A 147 -1.26 -31.20 -8.71
CA THR A 147 -0.10 -31.33 -7.82
C THR A 147 -0.17 -30.43 -6.58
N GLY A 148 -1.04 -29.41 -6.58
CA GLY A 148 -1.11 -28.41 -5.52
C GLY A 148 0.10 -27.46 -5.48
N GLU A 149 0.99 -27.54 -6.45
CA GLU A 149 2.18 -26.69 -6.52
C GLU A 149 1.94 -25.41 -7.30
N VAL A 150 2.59 -24.32 -6.86
CA VAL A 150 2.51 -23.02 -7.53
C VAL A 150 3.38 -23.03 -8.78
N VAL A 151 2.76 -22.86 -9.94
CA VAL A 151 3.45 -22.78 -11.24
C VAL A 151 3.99 -21.37 -11.44
N LYS A 152 5.32 -21.20 -11.29
CA LYS A 152 6.00 -19.90 -11.36
C LYS A 152 6.44 -19.49 -12.78
N ASP A 153 5.97 -20.18 -13.83
CA ASP A 153 6.43 -19.93 -15.20
C ASP A 153 5.83 -18.66 -15.79
N LYS A 154 4.54 -18.43 -15.59
CA LYS A 154 3.82 -17.31 -16.20
C LYS A 154 2.88 -16.66 -15.21
N VAL A 155 2.96 -15.33 -15.16
CA VAL A 155 1.97 -14.53 -14.43
C VAL A 155 0.69 -14.49 -15.24
N SER A 156 -0.41 -14.97 -14.66
CA SER A 156 -1.73 -15.02 -15.27
C SER A 156 -2.78 -14.44 -14.34
N LYS A 157 -4.03 -14.33 -14.83
CA LYS A 157 -5.16 -13.91 -13.98
C LYS A 157 -5.37 -14.91 -12.86
N LEU A 158 -5.57 -14.44 -11.64
CA LEU A 158 -5.88 -15.30 -10.50
C LEU A 158 -7.37 -15.65 -10.49
N TYR A 159 -7.64 -16.95 -10.60
CA TYR A 159 -8.98 -17.51 -10.45
C TYR A 159 -9.09 -18.18 -9.07
N LEU A 160 -10.10 -17.80 -8.29
CA LEU A 160 -10.44 -18.48 -7.03
C LEU A 160 -11.30 -19.71 -7.29
N GLU A 161 -12.20 -19.63 -8.28
CA GLU A 161 -13.01 -20.73 -8.75
C GLU A 161 -12.86 -20.83 -10.25
N SER A 162 -12.08 -21.80 -10.71
CA SER A 162 -12.13 -22.22 -12.11
C SER A 162 -12.98 -23.49 -12.21
N ALA A 163 -13.42 -23.81 -13.41
CA ALA A 163 -14.17 -25.05 -13.64
C ALA A 163 -13.38 -26.29 -13.17
N ASP A 164 -12.04 -26.21 -13.27
CA ASP A 164 -11.12 -27.30 -12.91
C ASP A 164 -10.87 -27.40 -11.39
N THR A 165 -11.07 -26.32 -10.64
CA THR A 165 -10.88 -26.31 -9.18
C THR A 165 -12.17 -26.51 -8.40
N LYS A 166 -13.33 -26.38 -9.05
CA LYS A 166 -14.65 -26.46 -8.42
C LYS A 166 -15.07 -27.90 -8.11
N TYR A 167 -14.60 -28.85 -8.89
CA TYR A 167 -14.93 -30.26 -8.74
C TYR A 167 -13.67 -31.11 -8.81
N THR A 168 -13.42 -31.89 -7.76
CA THR A 168 -12.42 -32.96 -7.83
C THR A 168 -13.00 -34.10 -8.64
N MET A 169 -12.31 -34.56 -9.67
CA MET A 169 -12.74 -35.74 -10.43
C MET A 169 -12.82 -36.94 -9.50
N PRO A 170 -13.88 -37.74 -9.59
CA PRO A 170 -14.01 -38.95 -8.78
C PRO A 170 -12.90 -39.92 -9.17
N GLU A 171 -12.08 -40.32 -8.19
CA GLU A 171 -11.11 -41.41 -8.37
C GLU A 171 -11.77 -42.76 -8.17
N LYS A 172 -11.50 -43.66 -9.12
CA LYS A 172 -11.93 -45.05 -9.00
C LYS A 172 -11.15 -45.74 -7.87
N THR A 173 -11.86 -46.32 -6.91
CA THR A 173 -11.24 -47.16 -5.89
C THR A 173 -10.55 -48.36 -6.55
N THR A 174 -9.22 -48.40 -6.50
CA THR A 174 -8.42 -49.47 -7.15
C THR A 174 -8.07 -50.62 -6.21
N GLY A 175 -8.25 -50.44 -4.91
CA GLY A 175 -7.97 -51.49 -3.93
C GLY A 175 -8.72 -51.27 -2.62
N LEU A 176 -9.28 -52.31 -2.08
CA LEU A 176 -9.86 -52.36 -0.75
C LEU A 176 -9.18 -53.46 0.04
N THR A 177 -8.46 -53.10 1.10
CA THR A 177 -7.85 -54.07 2.01
C THR A 177 -8.72 -54.21 3.26
N LEU A 178 -9.32 -55.37 3.40
CA LEU A 178 -10.11 -55.70 4.60
C LEU A 178 -9.18 -56.42 5.58
N THR A 179 -9.00 -55.86 6.76
CA THR A 179 -8.26 -56.48 7.86
C THR A 179 -9.25 -56.78 9.00
N GLY A 180 -9.28 -58.01 9.42
CA GLY A 180 -10.13 -58.45 10.52
C GLY A 180 -10.16 -59.96 10.62
N ASN A 181 -10.66 -60.47 11.72
CA ASN A 181 -10.85 -61.91 11.91
C ASN A 181 -12.29 -62.27 11.53
N ILE A 182 -12.45 -63.21 10.63
CA ILE A 182 -13.76 -63.77 10.28
C ILE A 182 -14.07 -64.85 11.29
N ASN A 183 -15.15 -64.68 12.02
CA ASN A 183 -15.63 -65.71 12.97
C ASN A 183 -16.14 -66.92 12.20
N SER A 184 -15.53 -68.08 12.40
CA SER A 184 -15.93 -69.35 11.74
C SER A 184 -17.32 -69.86 12.14
N SER A 185 -17.91 -69.27 13.18
CA SER A 185 -19.24 -69.62 13.69
C SER A 185 -20.35 -68.63 13.27
N SER A 186 -20.05 -67.68 12.39
CA SER A 186 -21.08 -66.77 11.87
C SER A 186 -21.87 -67.44 10.78
N ASP A 187 -23.21 -67.22 10.80
CA ASP A 187 -24.06 -67.66 9.73
C ASP A 187 -23.66 -67.14 8.37
N GLU A 188 -23.81 -67.93 7.32
CA GLU A 188 -23.51 -67.55 5.95
C GLU A 188 -24.36 -66.36 5.55
N GLY A 189 -23.69 -65.22 5.31
CA GLY A 189 -24.36 -64.02 4.85
C GLY A 189 -24.86 -64.17 3.42
N THR A 190 -26.10 -63.79 3.16
CA THR A 190 -26.67 -63.70 1.82
C THR A 190 -25.91 -62.64 1.01
N THR A 191 -25.40 -63.03 -0.14
CA THR A 191 -24.79 -62.12 -1.11
C THR A 191 -25.77 -61.00 -1.47
N ALA A 192 -25.39 -59.76 -1.16
CA ALA A 192 -26.10 -58.59 -1.69
C ALA A 192 -25.73 -58.43 -3.19
N THR A 193 -26.74 -58.47 -4.01
CA THR A 193 -26.67 -58.10 -5.45
C THR A 193 -26.59 -56.60 -5.64
#